data_22601315d0761c8992092694a8374568
#
_entry.id   22601315d0761c8992092694a8374568
#
_cell.length_a   1.000
_cell.length_b   1.000
_cell.length_c   1.000
_cell.angle_alpha   90.00
_cell.angle_beta   90.00
_cell.angle_gamma   90.00
#
_symmetry.space_group_name_H-M   'P 1'
#
loop_
_entity.id
_entity.type
_entity.pdbx_description
1 polymer ?
#
loop_
_entity_poly.entity_id
_entity_poly.type
_entity_poly.pdbx_seq_one_letter_code
_entity_poly.pdbx_strand_id
1 'polypeptide(L)'
;PAFLSAALPALADAGVTLHADAAFASAASGQGCEVVEATDEGWAAEYYSLDLAAAIVDDIDTAIEHIHRWSSGHTEAIISDSQSAIAHFTARIDSAAIMVNASTRFTDGGEFGFGAEIGISTQKLHARGPMGLAELTSTTFVVTGDGHTRG
;
A
#
# COMPACT_ATOMS: atom_id res chain seq x y z
N PRO A 1 15.07 -9.99 -11.59
CA PRO A 1 16.33 -10.60 -11.16
C PRO A 1 17.20 -9.63 -10.36
N ALA A 2 17.54 -8.43 -10.89
CA ALA A 2 18.45 -7.50 -10.20
C ALA A 2 17.90 -7.01 -8.84
N PHE A 3 16.61 -6.72 -8.75
CA PHE A 3 15.95 -6.32 -7.50
C PHE A 3 16.06 -7.43 -6.44
N LEU A 4 15.72 -8.68 -6.81
CA LEU A 4 15.78 -9.80 -5.87
C LEU A 4 17.19 -10.07 -5.36
N SER A 5 18.21 -9.91 -6.21
CA SER A 5 19.61 -10.06 -5.80
C SER A 5 20.05 -9.06 -4.73
N ALA A 6 19.41 -7.89 -4.68
CA ALA A 6 19.66 -6.89 -3.64
C ALA A 6 18.75 -7.06 -2.42
N ALA A 7 17.48 -7.39 -2.65
CA ALA A 7 16.46 -7.45 -1.59
C ALA A 7 16.60 -8.70 -0.69
N LEU A 8 16.85 -9.87 -1.29
CA LEU A 8 16.86 -11.13 -0.54
C LEU A 8 17.94 -11.18 0.56
N PRO A 9 19.20 -10.77 0.31
CA PRO A 9 20.19 -10.71 1.39
C PRO A 9 19.77 -9.76 2.53
N ALA A 10 19.21 -8.59 2.19
CA ALA A 10 18.76 -7.62 3.18
C ALA A 10 17.59 -8.16 4.04
N LEU A 11 16.66 -8.89 3.44
CA LEU A 11 15.57 -9.56 4.16
C LEU A 11 16.08 -10.68 5.06
N ALA A 12 17.05 -11.48 4.57
CA ALA A 12 17.68 -12.52 5.36
C ALA A 12 18.43 -11.93 6.59
N ASP A 13 19.22 -10.87 6.38
CA ASP A 13 19.95 -10.19 7.45
C ASP A 13 19.01 -9.57 8.50
N ALA A 14 17.83 -9.14 8.06
CA ALA A 14 16.78 -8.63 8.95
C ALA A 14 15.97 -9.74 9.65
N GLY A 15 16.17 -11.01 9.32
CA GLY A 15 15.46 -12.14 9.92
C GLY A 15 14.00 -12.23 9.47
N VAL A 16 13.69 -11.83 8.24
CA VAL A 16 12.33 -11.89 7.68
C VAL A 16 12.03 -13.28 7.18
N THR A 17 10.89 -13.85 7.61
CA THR A 17 10.33 -15.09 7.06
C THR A 17 9.51 -14.76 5.80
N LEU A 18 9.79 -15.45 4.70
CA LEU A 18 9.13 -15.26 3.41
C LEU A 18 8.05 -16.33 3.21
N HIS A 19 6.78 -15.91 3.14
CA HIS A 19 5.67 -16.74 2.72
C HIS A 19 5.55 -16.63 1.19
N ALA A 20 6.07 -17.62 0.48
CA ALA A 20 6.36 -17.49 -0.93
C ALA A 20 5.60 -18.49 -1.81
N ASP A 21 5.24 -18.07 -3.02
CA ASP A 21 4.87 -18.99 -4.06
C ASP A 21 6.09 -19.82 -4.55
N ALA A 22 5.84 -20.84 -5.36
CA ALA A 22 6.90 -21.73 -5.82
C ALA A 22 7.98 -21.01 -6.67
N ALA A 23 7.59 -20.00 -7.43
CA ALA A 23 8.50 -19.24 -8.28
C ALA A 23 9.42 -18.33 -7.43
N PHE A 24 8.86 -17.64 -6.44
CA PHE A 24 9.63 -16.82 -5.52
C PHE A 24 10.52 -17.69 -4.62
N ALA A 25 10.01 -18.81 -4.09
CA ALA A 25 10.78 -19.74 -3.28
C ALA A 25 12.00 -20.28 -4.04
N SER A 26 11.83 -20.61 -5.33
CA SER A 26 12.94 -21.01 -6.20
C SER A 26 13.98 -19.89 -6.36
N ALA A 27 13.54 -18.64 -6.54
CA ALA A 27 14.44 -17.48 -6.66
C ALA A 27 15.18 -17.15 -5.36
N ALA A 28 14.56 -17.39 -4.20
CA ALA A 28 15.15 -17.17 -2.88
C ALA A 28 16.08 -18.31 -2.42
N SER A 29 16.11 -19.42 -3.16
CA SER A 29 16.94 -20.58 -2.78
C SER A 29 18.42 -20.20 -2.69
N GLY A 30 19.06 -20.59 -1.57
CA GLY A 30 20.48 -20.31 -1.32
C GLY A 30 20.82 -18.88 -0.93
N GLN A 31 19.81 -18.00 -0.74
CA GLN A 31 20.00 -16.60 -0.37
C GLN A 31 19.98 -16.36 1.17
N GLY A 32 19.86 -17.41 1.97
CA GLY A 32 19.85 -17.31 3.44
C GLY A 32 18.50 -16.92 4.06
N CYS A 33 17.47 -16.70 3.27
CA CYS A 33 16.12 -16.42 3.76
C CYS A 33 15.45 -17.67 4.30
N GLU A 34 14.69 -17.54 5.38
CA GLU A 34 13.68 -18.53 5.77
C GLU A 34 12.48 -18.41 4.82
N VAL A 35 12.12 -19.51 4.18
CA VAL A 35 11.02 -19.55 3.21
C VAL A 35 10.03 -20.63 3.61
N VAL A 36 8.75 -20.26 3.69
CA VAL A 36 7.61 -21.15 3.90
C VAL A 36 6.62 -21.03 2.74
N GLU A 37 5.80 -22.03 2.52
CA GLU A 37 4.79 -22.00 1.46
C GLU A 37 3.71 -20.96 1.77
N ALA A 38 3.38 -20.13 0.79
CA ALA A 38 2.28 -19.18 0.89
C ALA A 38 0.92 -19.88 0.82
N THR A 39 -0.01 -19.46 1.66
CA THR A 39 -1.40 -19.95 1.67
C THR A 39 -2.37 -18.80 1.43
N ASP A 40 -3.64 -19.13 1.12
CA ASP A 40 -4.68 -18.10 0.96
C ASP A 40 -4.87 -17.27 2.25
N GLU A 41 -4.75 -17.90 3.42
CA GLU A 41 -4.76 -17.21 4.70
C GLU A 41 -3.54 -16.29 4.85
N GLY A 42 -2.37 -16.74 4.39
CA GLY A 42 -1.13 -15.95 4.41
C GLY A 42 -1.19 -14.73 3.50
N TRP A 43 -1.79 -14.85 2.31
CA TRP A 43 -2.01 -13.71 1.42
C TRP A 43 -2.96 -12.66 2.00
N ALA A 44 -3.97 -13.09 2.75
CA ALA A 44 -4.95 -12.20 3.38
C ALA A 44 -4.52 -11.68 4.76
N ALA A 45 -3.40 -12.17 5.29
CA ALA A 45 -2.95 -11.83 6.64
C ALA A 45 -2.33 -10.44 6.71
N GLU A 46 -2.59 -9.75 7.81
CA GLU A 46 -1.79 -8.63 8.26
C GLU A 46 -0.78 -9.17 9.30
N TYR A 47 0.49 -9.23 8.89
CA TYR A 47 1.56 -9.75 9.76
C TYR A 47 1.97 -8.69 10.80
N TYR A 48 1.96 -9.07 12.08
CA TYR A 48 2.49 -8.27 13.19
C TYR A 48 3.87 -8.76 13.64
N SER A 49 4.62 -9.37 12.72
CA SER A 49 5.94 -9.98 12.90
C SER A 49 6.81 -9.69 11.68
N LEU A 50 8.05 -10.17 11.68
CA LEU A 50 8.95 -10.05 10.53
C LEU A 50 8.63 -11.13 9.49
N ASP A 51 7.42 -11.08 8.98
CA ASP A 51 6.90 -11.94 7.94
C ASP A 51 6.50 -11.13 6.70
N LEU A 52 6.71 -11.69 5.52
CA LEU A 52 6.38 -11.05 4.25
C LEU A 52 5.84 -12.08 3.27
N ALA A 53 4.65 -11.88 2.75
CA ALA A 53 4.12 -12.66 1.62
C ALA A 53 4.73 -12.17 0.31
N ALA A 54 5.19 -13.08 -0.55
CA ALA A 54 5.87 -12.74 -1.78
C ALA A 54 5.58 -13.71 -2.92
N ALA A 55 5.26 -13.17 -4.09
CA ALA A 55 5.03 -13.92 -5.32
C ALA A 55 5.78 -13.32 -6.51
N ILE A 56 6.06 -14.16 -7.51
CA ILE A 56 6.50 -13.73 -8.84
C ILE A 56 5.35 -13.93 -9.80
N VAL A 57 4.98 -12.88 -10.51
CA VAL A 57 3.93 -12.89 -11.53
C VAL A 57 4.51 -12.52 -12.89
N ASP A 58 3.82 -12.90 -13.98
CA ASP A 58 4.35 -12.74 -15.32
C ASP A 58 4.26 -11.29 -15.84
N ASP A 59 3.24 -10.57 -15.42
CA ASP A 59 2.96 -9.21 -15.90
C ASP A 59 2.28 -8.32 -14.85
N ILE A 60 2.12 -7.06 -15.21
CA ILE A 60 1.52 -6.04 -14.34
C ILE A 60 0.03 -6.26 -14.10
N ASP A 61 -0.70 -6.81 -15.06
CA ASP A 61 -2.14 -7.07 -14.90
C ASP A 61 -2.37 -8.19 -13.89
N THR A 62 -1.59 -9.25 -13.94
CA THR A 62 -1.59 -10.31 -12.91
C THR A 62 -1.22 -9.77 -11.54
N ALA A 63 -0.27 -8.85 -11.44
CA ALA A 63 0.05 -8.18 -10.16
C ALA A 63 -1.15 -7.37 -9.64
N ILE A 64 -1.81 -6.63 -10.51
CA ILE A 64 -3.00 -5.83 -10.16
C ILE A 64 -4.15 -6.73 -9.69
N GLU A 65 -4.38 -7.86 -10.37
CA GLU A 65 -5.40 -8.84 -9.98
C GLU A 65 -5.10 -9.46 -8.60
N HIS A 66 -3.82 -9.78 -8.33
CA HIS A 66 -3.38 -10.26 -7.02
C HIS A 66 -3.65 -9.22 -5.92
N ILE A 67 -3.29 -7.97 -6.16
CA ILE A 67 -3.56 -6.86 -5.24
C ILE A 67 -5.07 -6.70 -5.00
N HIS A 68 -5.89 -6.69 -6.05
CA HIS A 68 -7.35 -6.57 -5.91
C HIS A 68 -7.96 -7.70 -5.07
N ARG A 69 -7.37 -8.89 -5.13
CA ARG A 69 -7.86 -10.05 -4.38
C ARG A 69 -7.48 -9.98 -2.90
N TRP A 70 -6.28 -9.50 -2.57
CA TRP A 70 -5.70 -9.70 -1.23
C TRP A 70 -5.47 -8.42 -0.44
N SER A 71 -5.48 -7.25 -1.09
CA SER A 71 -5.21 -5.97 -0.43
C SER A 71 -6.33 -5.56 0.52
N SER A 72 -5.94 -4.91 1.61
CA SER A 72 -6.84 -4.17 2.49
C SER A 72 -7.34 -2.85 1.90
N GLY A 73 -6.79 -2.40 0.75
CA GLY A 73 -7.05 -1.10 0.16
C GLY A 73 -6.39 0.09 0.89
N HIS A 74 -5.41 -0.20 1.73
CA HIS A 74 -4.71 0.83 2.52
C HIS A 74 -3.67 1.56 1.67
N THR A 75 -2.57 0.90 1.33
CA THR A 75 -1.45 1.50 0.60
C THR A 75 -0.79 0.50 -0.33
N GLU A 76 -0.65 0.88 -1.58
CA GLU A 76 0.06 0.09 -2.59
C GLU A 76 1.25 0.87 -3.14
N ALA A 77 2.23 0.16 -3.68
CA ALA A 77 3.39 0.80 -4.30
C ALA A 77 3.76 0.14 -5.61
N ILE A 78 4.28 0.95 -6.52
CA ILE A 78 4.97 0.49 -7.73
C ILE A 78 6.38 1.06 -7.77
N ILE A 79 7.36 0.23 -8.05
CA ILE A 79 8.75 0.63 -8.31
C ILE A 79 9.04 0.33 -9.78
N SER A 80 9.18 1.36 -10.58
CA SER A 80 9.36 1.23 -12.03
C SER A 80 9.93 2.50 -12.65
N ASP A 81 10.74 2.34 -13.70
CA ASP A 81 11.19 3.44 -14.58
C ASP A 81 10.26 3.64 -15.77
N SER A 82 9.31 2.72 -16.01
CA SER A 82 8.36 2.79 -17.12
C SER A 82 7.16 3.68 -16.76
N GLN A 83 7.07 4.85 -17.39
CA GLN A 83 5.95 5.76 -17.21
C GLN A 83 4.61 5.15 -17.62
N SER A 84 4.60 4.29 -18.65
CA SER A 84 3.39 3.58 -19.06
C SER A 84 2.93 2.55 -18.03
N ALA A 85 3.86 1.81 -17.42
CA ALA A 85 3.53 0.86 -16.35
C ALA A 85 3.03 1.61 -15.11
N ILE A 86 3.67 2.71 -14.72
CA ILE A 86 3.23 3.56 -13.61
C ILE A 86 1.81 4.08 -13.85
N ALA A 87 1.54 4.63 -15.04
CA ALA A 87 0.22 5.16 -15.39
C ALA A 87 -0.84 4.04 -15.39
N HIS A 88 -0.52 2.86 -15.92
CA HIS A 88 -1.43 1.72 -15.94
C HIS A 88 -1.75 1.24 -14.52
N PHE A 89 -0.74 1.08 -13.68
CA PHE A 89 -0.89 0.66 -12.28
C PHE A 89 -1.76 1.65 -11.50
N THR A 90 -1.42 2.94 -11.53
CA THR A 90 -2.13 3.98 -10.77
C THR A 90 -3.58 4.17 -11.22
N ALA A 91 -3.89 3.90 -12.50
CA ALA A 91 -5.26 3.95 -13.01
C ALA A 91 -6.12 2.76 -12.60
N ARG A 92 -5.50 1.63 -12.24
CA ARG A 92 -6.21 0.36 -11.96
C ARG A 92 -6.27 0.04 -10.47
N ILE A 93 -5.31 0.51 -9.69
CA ILE A 93 -5.31 0.32 -8.24
C ILE A 93 -6.26 1.32 -7.58
N ASP A 94 -7.01 0.83 -6.61
CA ASP A 94 -8.00 1.61 -5.86
C ASP A 94 -7.76 1.51 -4.35
N SER A 95 -6.55 1.83 -3.93
CA SER A 95 -6.18 1.93 -2.52
C SER A 95 -6.23 3.38 -2.03
N ALA A 96 -6.24 3.59 -0.72
CA ALA A 96 -6.32 4.92 -0.14
C ALA A 96 -5.08 5.77 -0.45
N ALA A 97 -3.91 5.12 -0.59
CA ALA A 97 -2.68 5.75 -1.03
C ALA A 97 -1.96 4.87 -2.05
N ILE A 98 -1.33 5.48 -3.04
CA ILE A 98 -0.49 4.80 -4.03
C ILE A 98 0.86 5.50 -4.07
N MET A 99 1.92 4.75 -3.78
CA MET A 99 3.29 5.23 -3.81
C MET A 99 3.95 4.85 -5.14
N VAL A 100 4.59 5.80 -5.78
CA VAL A 100 5.38 5.58 -7.00
C VAL A 100 6.85 5.82 -6.67
N ASN A 101 7.67 4.80 -6.78
CA ASN A 101 9.11 4.85 -6.48
C ASN A 101 9.41 5.41 -5.06
N ALA A 102 8.53 5.11 -4.10
CA ALA A 102 8.64 5.56 -2.73
C ALA A 102 8.19 4.46 -1.76
N SER A 103 8.61 4.56 -0.50
CA SER A 103 8.21 3.65 0.56
C SER A 103 6.74 3.82 0.91
N THR A 104 6.03 2.72 1.16
CA THR A 104 4.67 2.72 1.71
C THR A 104 4.59 3.38 3.09
N ARG A 105 5.70 3.52 3.81
CA ARG A 105 5.78 4.22 5.11
C ARG A 105 5.53 5.73 5.03
N PHE A 106 5.51 6.32 3.84
CA PHE A 106 5.06 7.71 3.67
C PHE A 106 3.56 7.89 3.84
N THR A 107 2.76 6.82 3.89
CA THR A 107 1.34 6.91 4.23
C THR A 107 1.21 7.16 5.75
N ASP A 108 1.31 8.41 6.12
CA ASP A 108 1.31 8.91 7.49
C ASP A 108 0.76 10.34 7.51
N GLY A 109 -0.10 10.65 8.48
CA GLY A 109 -0.73 11.97 8.57
C GLY A 109 0.26 13.10 8.83
N GLY A 110 1.36 12.84 9.54
CA GLY A 110 2.45 13.79 9.75
C GLY A 110 3.21 14.06 8.45
N GLU A 111 3.59 13.00 7.72
CA GLU A 111 4.30 13.08 6.44
C GLU A 111 3.45 13.77 5.36
N PHE A 112 2.13 13.56 5.37
CA PHE A 112 1.19 14.22 4.45
C PHE A 112 0.88 15.68 4.84
N GLY A 113 1.39 16.14 5.98
CA GLY A 113 1.19 17.52 6.44
C GLY A 113 -0.16 17.77 7.12
N PHE A 114 -0.85 16.73 7.58
CA PHE A 114 -2.12 16.88 8.33
C PHE A 114 -1.92 17.17 9.82
N GLY A 115 -0.67 17.23 10.27
CA GLY A 115 -0.28 17.58 11.63
C GLY A 115 -0.45 16.46 12.65
N ALA A 116 -1.29 15.48 12.38
CA ALA A 116 -1.52 14.29 13.20
C ALA A 116 -2.14 13.19 12.36
N GLU A 117 -2.12 11.97 12.89
CA GLU A 117 -2.89 10.85 12.36
C GLU A 117 -3.67 10.21 13.51
N ILE A 118 -4.98 10.08 13.33
CA ILE A 118 -5.87 9.38 14.28
C ILE A 118 -6.15 7.96 13.75
N GLY A 119 -6.01 7.79 12.46
CA GLY A 119 -6.16 6.54 11.75
C GLY A 119 -6.09 6.74 10.25
N ILE A 120 -6.21 5.64 9.51
CA ILE A 120 -6.22 5.65 8.04
C ILE A 120 -7.50 4.99 7.56
N SER A 121 -8.33 5.73 6.82
CA SER A 121 -9.57 5.23 6.25
C SER A 121 -9.33 4.64 4.87
N THR A 122 -9.75 3.40 4.64
CA THR A 122 -9.76 2.77 3.32
C THR A 122 -11.10 2.94 2.59
N GLN A 123 -12.11 3.51 3.26
CA GLN A 123 -13.44 3.70 2.71
C GLN A 123 -13.50 4.87 1.73
N LYS A 124 -14.38 4.77 0.73
CA LYS A 124 -14.63 5.83 -0.26
C LYS A 124 -15.73 6.78 0.22
N LEU A 125 -15.50 7.40 1.37
CA LEU A 125 -16.36 8.44 1.94
C LEU A 125 -15.67 9.80 1.87
N HIS A 126 -16.18 10.79 2.63
CA HIS A 126 -15.61 12.14 2.68
C HIS A 126 -14.17 12.19 3.20
N ALA A 127 -13.77 11.22 4.05
CA ALA A 127 -12.41 11.05 4.51
C ALA A 127 -11.87 9.70 4.00
N ARG A 128 -10.73 9.73 3.32
CA ARG A 128 -10.02 8.54 2.83
C ARG A 128 -8.52 8.76 2.94
N GLY A 129 -7.78 7.72 3.31
CA GLY A 129 -6.36 7.83 3.62
C GLY A 129 -6.12 8.29 5.06
N PRO A 130 -4.95 8.85 5.38
CA PRO A 130 -4.65 9.38 6.70
C PRO A 130 -5.66 10.43 7.14
N MET A 131 -6.12 10.33 8.38
CA MET A 131 -7.13 11.20 8.97
C MET A 131 -6.52 11.99 10.13
N GLY A 132 -6.56 13.30 9.99
CA GLY A 132 -6.13 14.24 11.02
C GLY A 132 -7.31 14.99 11.68
N LEU A 133 -7.05 16.18 12.18
CA LEU A 133 -8.05 17.00 12.87
C LEU A 133 -9.19 17.43 11.93
N ALA A 134 -8.87 17.76 10.67
CA ALA A 134 -9.84 18.24 9.70
C ALA A 134 -10.93 17.20 9.39
N GLU A 135 -10.55 15.95 9.27
CA GLU A 135 -11.46 14.83 8.94
C GLU A 135 -12.40 14.46 10.09
N LEU A 136 -12.03 14.86 11.33
CA LEU A 136 -12.82 14.62 12.54
C LEU A 136 -13.76 15.78 12.88
N THR A 137 -13.73 16.86 12.10
CA THR A 137 -14.55 18.04 12.32
C THR A 137 -15.48 18.27 11.14
N SER A 138 -16.50 19.08 11.37
CA SER A 138 -17.39 19.56 10.33
C SER A 138 -17.48 21.08 10.37
N THR A 139 -17.83 21.68 9.26
CA THR A 139 -18.00 23.13 9.14
C THR A 139 -19.44 23.54 9.27
N THR A 140 -19.67 24.70 9.88
CA THR A 140 -20.97 25.38 9.87
C THR A 140 -20.81 26.71 9.14
N PHE A 141 -21.65 26.95 8.15
CA PHE A 141 -21.69 28.24 7.47
C PHE A 141 -22.62 29.18 8.20
N VAL A 142 -22.11 30.31 8.67
CA VAL A 142 -22.90 31.36 9.29
C VAL A 142 -22.98 32.52 8.31
N VAL A 143 -24.18 32.83 7.87
CA VAL A 143 -24.45 33.96 6.97
C VAL A 143 -25.22 35.02 7.75
N THR A 144 -24.64 36.19 7.84
CA THR A 144 -25.28 37.35 8.51
C THR A 144 -25.72 38.34 7.43
N GLY A 145 -26.96 38.72 7.48
CA GLY A 145 -27.51 39.72 6.59
C GLY A 145 -28.24 40.84 7.37
N ASP A 146 -28.59 41.89 6.66
CA ASP A 146 -29.39 43.03 7.16
C ASP A 146 -30.66 43.15 6.31
N GLY A 147 -31.52 42.13 6.38
CA GLY A 147 -32.77 42.08 5.60
C GLY A 147 -32.62 41.80 4.10
N HIS A 148 -31.48 41.29 3.66
CA HIS A 148 -31.25 40.97 2.27
C HIS A 148 -32.17 39.86 1.80
N THR A 149 -32.76 40.02 0.61
CA THR A 149 -33.56 39.00 -0.06
C THR A 149 -32.79 38.48 -1.28
N ARG A 150 -32.99 37.20 -1.61
CA ARG A 150 -32.53 36.62 -2.84
C ARG A 150 -33.60 36.77 -3.91
N GLY A 151 -33.29 37.52 -4.98
CA GLY A 151 -34.11 37.59 -6.18
C GLY A 151 -34.01 36.33 -7.03
#